data_bd7293f1ce0e316a0b1961b3169435a6
#
_entry.id   bd7293f1ce0e316a0b1961b3169435a6
#
_cell.length_a   1.000
_cell.length_b   1.000
_cell.length_c   1.000
_cell.angle_alpha   90.00
_cell.angle_beta   90.00
_cell.angle_gamma   90.00
#
_symmetry.space_group_name_H-M   'P 1'
#
loop_
_entity.id
_entity.type
_entity.pdbx_description
1 polymer ?
#
loop_
_entity_poly.entity_id
_entity_poly.type
_entity_poly.pdbx_seq_one_letter_code
_entity_poly.pdbx_strand_id
1 'polypeptide(L)'
;MFIVLDVSHVTKKYGKVTACNDVSFHLDPGSVTVLLGPNGAGKSTIMKSIIGFLRYDGEIAVGGFHNKTTAARRLLGYIPEMPSLYPNLTASEHMEFVARAYRLTDYKQRVDELFERFELGDKRKKFGDELSKGMQQKLNICLGLLP
;
A
#
# COMPACT_ATOMS: atom_id res chain seq x y z
N MET A 1 15.89 4.16 -19.09
CA MET A 1 15.69 3.24 -17.94
C MET A 1 14.40 3.66 -17.27
N PHE A 2 13.42 2.77 -17.15
CA PHE A 2 12.14 3.12 -16.56
C PHE A 2 12.25 2.93 -15.04
N ILE A 3 12.15 4.02 -14.26
CA ILE A 3 12.18 3.99 -12.80
C ILE A 3 10.73 3.89 -12.30
N VAL A 4 10.43 2.88 -11.47
CA VAL A 4 9.09 2.67 -10.90
C VAL A 4 8.82 3.63 -9.74
N LEU A 5 9.81 3.82 -8.87
CA LEU A 5 9.76 4.74 -7.75
C LEU A 5 11.05 5.55 -7.71
N ASP A 6 10.93 6.85 -7.66
CA ASP A 6 12.05 7.77 -7.43
C ASP A 6 11.76 8.61 -6.19
N VAL A 7 12.70 8.60 -5.25
CA VAL A 7 12.68 9.36 -4.01
C VAL A 7 13.90 10.24 -4.00
N SER A 8 13.71 11.57 -4.04
CA SER A 8 14.79 12.55 -4.21
C SER A 8 14.77 13.58 -3.10
N HIS A 9 15.84 13.60 -2.29
CA HIS A 9 16.10 14.59 -1.24
C HIS A 9 14.95 14.75 -0.24
N VAL A 10 14.29 13.63 0.12
CA VAL A 10 13.12 13.67 1.00
C VAL A 10 13.52 13.93 2.45
N THR A 11 12.99 15.03 2.98
CA THR A 11 13.13 15.41 4.38
C THR A 11 11.75 15.52 5.03
N LYS A 12 11.58 14.92 6.21
CA LYS A 12 10.37 15.01 7.00
C LYS A 12 10.68 15.36 8.45
N LYS A 13 10.05 16.45 8.93
CA LYS A 13 10.15 16.90 10.31
C LYS A 13 8.79 16.84 11.00
N TYR A 14 8.79 16.51 12.27
CA TYR A 14 7.67 16.62 13.19
C TYR A 14 8.06 17.60 14.30
N GLY A 15 7.62 18.86 14.17
CA GLY A 15 8.09 19.94 15.02
C GLY A 15 9.63 20.06 14.97
N LYS A 16 10.31 19.83 16.09
CA LYS A 16 11.78 19.89 16.19
C LYS A 16 12.49 18.56 15.84
N VAL A 17 11.74 17.48 15.65
CA VAL A 17 12.32 16.15 15.37
C VAL A 17 12.37 15.92 13.87
N THR A 18 13.58 15.66 13.35
CA THR A 18 13.77 15.24 11.95
C THR A 18 13.64 13.72 11.89
N ALA A 19 12.56 13.22 11.27
CA ALA A 19 12.28 11.80 11.16
C ALA A 19 12.91 11.16 9.89
N CYS A 20 13.05 11.94 8.81
CA CYS A 20 13.83 11.59 7.62
C CYS A 20 14.63 12.82 7.22
N ASN A 21 15.88 12.65 6.84
CA ASN A 21 16.76 13.74 6.45
C ASN A 21 17.47 13.42 5.14
N ASP A 22 17.13 14.15 4.09
CA ASP A 22 17.78 14.07 2.78
C ASP A 22 17.86 12.65 2.20
N VAL A 23 16.74 11.92 2.25
CA VAL A 23 16.67 10.53 1.81
C VAL A 23 16.46 10.48 0.29
N SER A 24 17.36 9.77 -0.41
CA SER A 24 17.28 9.58 -1.87
C SER A 24 17.54 8.12 -2.23
N PHE A 25 16.69 7.54 -3.06
CA PHE A 25 16.84 6.22 -3.66
C PHE A 25 15.84 6.04 -4.81
N HIS A 26 16.07 5.03 -5.63
CA HIS A 26 15.14 4.65 -6.69
C HIS A 26 14.91 3.15 -6.71
N LEU A 27 13.79 2.71 -7.25
CA LEU A 27 13.45 1.31 -7.46
C LEU A 27 13.21 1.03 -8.93
N ASP A 28 13.80 -0.06 -9.40
CA ASP A 28 13.63 -0.58 -10.75
C ASP A 28 12.43 -1.52 -10.85
N PRO A 29 11.83 -1.69 -12.03
CA PRO A 29 10.79 -2.68 -12.27
C PRO A 29 11.22 -4.09 -11.90
N GLY A 30 10.33 -4.87 -11.30
CA GLY A 30 10.57 -6.28 -10.94
C GLY A 30 11.53 -6.47 -9.78
N SER A 31 12.00 -5.39 -9.12
CA SER A 31 12.87 -5.49 -7.96
C SER A 31 12.08 -5.70 -6.67
N VAL A 32 12.71 -6.35 -5.69
CA VAL A 32 12.26 -6.41 -4.30
C VAL A 32 13.27 -5.68 -3.44
N THR A 33 12.83 -4.61 -2.78
CA THR A 33 13.70 -3.78 -1.94
C THR A 33 13.26 -3.85 -0.49
N VAL A 34 14.21 -4.03 0.40
CA VAL A 34 13.97 -4.11 1.85
C VAL A 34 14.52 -2.86 2.53
N LEU A 35 13.66 -2.16 3.27
CA LEU A 35 14.05 -1.00 4.07
C LEU A 35 14.35 -1.46 5.51
N LEU A 36 15.64 -1.49 5.86
CA LEU A 36 16.11 -1.95 7.16
C LEU A 36 16.51 -0.77 8.06
N GLY A 37 16.43 -0.98 9.34
CA GLY A 37 16.86 -0.02 10.37
C GLY A 37 16.17 -0.23 11.71
N PRO A 38 16.69 0.36 12.79
CA PRO A 38 16.12 0.25 14.13
C PRO A 38 14.75 0.93 14.22
N ASN A 39 14.04 0.72 15.33
CA ASN A 39 12.81 1.46 15.62
C ASN A 39 13.13 2.95 15.75
N GLY A 40 12.29 3.79 15.16
CA GLY A 40 12.53 5.24 15.10
C GLY A 40 13.43 5.73 13.95
N ALA A 41 14.02 4.84 13.14
CA ALA A 41 14.87 5.22 11.99
C ALA A 41 14.14 5.89 10.81
N GLY A 42 12.85 6.19 10.94
CA GLY A 42 12.08 6.87 9.89
C GLY A 42 11.46 5.95 8.83
N LYS A 43 11.59 4.61 8.94
CA LYS A 43 11.05 3.65 7.95
C LYS A 43 9.58 3.87 7.63
N SER A 44 8.73 3.91 8.65
CA SER A 44 7.29 4.15 8.46
C SER A 44 6.99 5.58 7.97
N THR A 45 7.86 6.54 8.28
CA THR A 45 7.73 7.93 7.82
C THR A 45 7.99 8.00 6.32
N ILE A 46 9.07 7.40 5.82
CA ILE A 46 9.37 7.41 4.38
C ILE A 46 8.31 6.63 3.60
N MET A 47 7.85 5.47 4.09
CA MET A 47 6.75 4.71 3.47
C MET A 47 5.46 5.53 3.38
N LYS A 48 5.06 6.20 4.47
CA LYS A 48 3.88 7.08 4.49
C LYS A 48 4.05 8.32 3.61
N SER A 49 5.28 8.79 3.40
CA SER A 49 5.57 9.87 2.45
C SER A 49 5.41 9.39 1.01
N ILE A 50 5.91 8.19 0.67
CA ILE A 50 5.79 7.58 -0.65
C ILE A 50 4.32 7.42 -1.07
N ILE A 51 3.48 6.90 -0.19
CA ILE A 51 2.03 6.73 -0.47
C ILE A 51 1.24 8.04 -0.40
N GLY A 52 1.90 9.17 -0.11
CA GLY A 52 1.30 10.51 -0.13
C GLY A 52 0.49 10.88 1.10
N PHE A 53 0.60 10.15 2.23
CA PHE A 53 -0.11 10.45 3.47
C PHE A 53 0.53 11.59 4.25
N LEU A 54 1.82 11.86 4.04
CA LEU A 54 2.55 12.90 4.76
C LEU A 54 2.95 14.04 3.81
N ARG A 55 3.07 15.24 4.38
CA ARG A 55 3.79 16.35 3.75
C ARG A 55 5.27 16.21 4.07
N TYR A 56 6.11 16.45 3.10
CA TYR A 56 7.56 16.36 3.16
C TYR A 56 8.17 17.42 2.25
N ASP A 57 9.46 17.71 2.42
CA ASP A 57 10.28 18.49 1.51
C ASP A 57 11.03 17.51 0.60
N GLY A 58 11.33 17.89 -0.64
CA GLY A 58 11.90 17.02 -1.67
C GLY A 58 10.86 16.50 -2.64
N GLU A 59 11.20 15.48 -3.43
CA GLU A 59 10.35 14.95 -4.49
C GLU A 59 10.19 13.43 -4.39
N ILE A 60 8.98 12.95 -4.71
CA ILE A 60 8.69 11.52 -4.86
C ILE A 60 7.86 11.34 -6.12
N ALA A 61 8.34 10.51 -7.03
CA ALA A 61 7.65 10.14 -8.26
C ALA A 61 7.40 8.63 -8.30
N VAL A 62 6.22 8.23 -8.78
CA VAL A 62 5.81 6.85 -9.01
C VAL A 62 5.41 6.70 -10.48
N GLY A 63 6.11 5.84 -11.21
CA GLY A 63 5.91 5.70 -12.65
C GLY A 63 6.05 7.01 -13.41
N GLY A 64 6.91 7.93 -12.95
CA GLY A 64 7.12 9.26 -13.51
C GLY A 64 6.09 10.32 -13.10
N PHE A 65 5.07 9.96 -12.28
CA PHE A 65 4.08 10.92 -11.77
C PHE A 65 4.39 11.29 -10.33
N HIS A 66 4.22 12.58 -9.97
CA HIS A 66 4.34 13.01 -8.58
C HIS A 66 3.37 12.20 -7.69
N ASN A 67 3.85 11.64 -6.57
CA ASN A 67 3.16 10.64 -5.75
C ASN A 67 1.78 11.05 -5.20
N LYS A 68 1.50 12.34 -5.11
CA LYS A 68 0.19 12.86 -4.65
C LYS A 68 -0.87 12.92 -5.76
N THR A 69 -0.49 12.67 -7.01
CA THR A 69 -1.43 12.65 -8.13
C THR A 69 -2.28 11.39 -8.15
N THR A 70 -3.46 11.47 -8.76
CA THR A 70 -4.31 10.29 -8.97
C THR A 70 -3.62 9.26 -9.86
N ALA A 71 -2.82 9.70 -10.85
CA ALA A 71 -2.07 8.81 -11.72
C ALA A 71 -1.07 7.95 -10.94
N ALA A 72 -0.24 8.58 -10.08
CA ALA A 72 0.69 7.87 -9.22
C ALA A 72 -0.02 6.91 -8.25
N ARG A 73 -1.11 7.35 -7.62
CA ARG A 73 -1.86 6.52 -6.64
C ARG A 73 -2.46 5.26 -7.25
N ARG A 74 -2.82 5.28 -8.54
CA ARG A 74 -3.30 4.10 -9.26
C ARG A 74 -2.22 3.04 -9.51
N LEU A 75 -0.96 3.41 -9.41
CA LEU A 75 0.19 2.53 -9.57
C LEU A 75 0.70 1.96 -8.24
N LEU A 76 0.08 2.34 -7.11
CA LEU A 76 0.51 1.96 -5.77
C LEU A 76 -0.53 1.06 -5.09
N GLY A 77 -0.14 -0.14 -4.71
CA GLY A 77 -0.80 -0.90 -3.67
C GLY A 77 -0.12 -0.65 -2.32
N TYR A 78 -0.91 -0.48 -1.26
CA TYR A 78 -0.38 -0.29 0.09
C TYR A 78 -0.96 -1.31 1.06
N ILE A 79 -0.11 -2.01 1.76
CA ILE A 79 -0.48 -3.00 2.78
C ILE A 79 -0.01 -2.46 4.12
N PRO A 80 -0.90 -1.90 4.97
CA PRO A 80 -0.53 -1.43 6.30
C PRO A 80 -0.18 -2.60 7.23
N GLU A 81 0.64 -2.33 8.23
CA GLU A 81 1.02 -3.30 9.25
C GLU A 81 -0.19 -3.85 10.01
N MET A 82 -1.13 -2.98 10.36
CA MET A 82 -2.38 -3.36 11.00
C MET A 82 -3.53 -3.25 9.99
N PRO A 83 -4.30 -4.34 9.78
CA PRO A 83 -5.47 -4.29 8.93
C PRO A 83 -6.48 -3.27 9.46
N SER A 84 -7.04 -2.47 8.56
CA SER A 84 -8.12 -1.53 8.85
C SER A 84 -9.32 -1.89 7.98
N LEU A 85 -10.02 -2.96 8.37
CA LEU A 85 -11.19 -3.45 7.67
C LEU A 85 -12.45 -2.74 8.14
N TYR A 86 -13.40 -2.57 7.25
CA TYR A 86 -14.73 -2.03 7.58
C TYR A 86 -15.57 -3.14 8.24
N PRO A 87 -16.08 -2.94 9.46
CA PRO A 87 -16.85 -3.98 10.17
C PRO A 87 -18.08 -4.48 9.41
N ASN A 88 -18.71 -3.59 8.65
CA ASN A 88 -19.96 -3.83 7.95
C ASN A 88 -19.78 -4.31 6.50
N LEU A 89 -18.56 -4.62 6.08
CA LEU A 89 -18.29 -5.19 4.77
C LEU A 89 -17.80 -6.62 4.93
N THR A 90 -18.31 -7.50 4.06
CA THR A 90 -17.79 -8.85 3.92
C THR A 90 -16.42 -8.84 3.21
N ALA A 91 -15.69 -9.94 3.28
CA ALA A 91 -14.40 -10.08 2.57
C ALA A 91 -14.54 -9.78 1.08
N SER A 92 -15.59 -10.27 0.42
CA SER A 92 -15.85 -9.99 -1.00
C SER A 92 -16.18 -8.52 -1.25
N GLU A 93 -16.96 -7.88 -0.39
CA GLU A 93 -17.32 -6.46 -0.53
C GLU A 93 -16.11 -5.54 -0.32
N HIS A 94 -15.15 -5.91 0.54
CA HIS A 94 -13.88 -5.19 0.64
C HIS A 94 -13.11 -5.21 -0.68
N MET A 95 -13.01 -6.39 -1.34
CA MET A 95 -12.35 -6.50 -2.64
C MET A 95 -13.07 -5.66 -3.71
N GLU A 96 -14.40 -5.71 -3.73
CA GLU A 96 -15.20 -4.90 -4.65
C GLU A 96 -15.02 -3.40 -4.37
N PHE A 97 -14.98 -2.98 -3.10
CA PHE A 97 -14.76 -1.59 -2.72
C PHE A 97 -13.41 -1.07 -3.26
N VAL A 98 -12.33 -1.85 -3.09
CA VAL A 98 -11.01 -1.49 -3.62
C VAL A 98 -11.02 -1.47 -5.15
N ALA A 99 -11.60 -2.49 -5.79
CA ALA A 99 -11.71 -2.54 -7.25
C ALA A 99 -12.40 -1.29 -7.82
N ARG A 100 -13.51 -0.87 -7.21
CA ARG A 100 -14.23 0.35 -7.60
C ARG A 100 -13.41 1.63 -7.34
N ALA A 101 -12.72 1.71 -6.19
CA ALA A 101 -11.88 2.86 -5.85
C ALA A 101 -10.75 3.06 -6.86
N TYR A 102 -10.14 1.97 -7.31
CA TYR A 102 -9.08 1.97 -8.33
C TYR A 102 -9.62 1.98 -9.77
N ARG A 103 -10.96 1.88 -9.96
CA ARG A 103 -11.64 1.79 -11.27
C ARG A 103 -11.13 0.61 -12.10
N LEU A 104 -10.92 -0.53 -11.44
CA LEU A 104 -10.50 -1.75 -12.12
C LEU A 104 -11.66 -2.31 -12.94
N THR A 105 -11.36 -2.74 -14.15
CA THR A 105 -12.21 -3.59 -14.99
C THR A 105 -11.73 -5.04 -14.86
N ASP A 106 -12.61 -6.00 -15.09
CA ASP A 106 -12.25 -7.43 -15.14
C ASP A 106 -11.48 -8.00 -13.91
N TYR A 107 -11.70 -7.38 -12.75
CA TYR A 107 -11.01 -7.73 -11.51
C TYR A 107 -11.46 -9.06 -10.88
N LYS A 108 -12.61 -9.61 -11.30
CA LYS A 108 -13.23 -10.78 -10.64
C LYS A 108 -12.32 -12.01 -10.63
N GLN A 109 -11.72 -12.33 -11.77
CA GLN A 109 -10.77 -13.44 -11.86
C GLN A 109 -9.59 -13.23 -10.90
N ARG A 110 -9.05 -12.02 -10.82
CA ARG A 110 -7.96 -11.68 -9.90
C ARG A 110 -8.37 -11.82 -8.43
N VAL A 111 -9.60 -11.45 -8.10
CA VAL A 111 -10.16 -11.68 -6.74
C VAL A 111 -10.22 -13.17 -6.43
N ASP A 112 -10.68 -13.99 -7.38
CA ASP A 112 -10.77 -15.44 -7.19
C ASP A 112 -9.39 -16.06 -6.97
N GLU A 113 -8.40 -15.69 -7.77
CA GLU A 113 -7.00 -16.13 -7.64
C GLU A 113 -6.41 -15.74 -6.27
N LEU A 114 -6.64 -14.50 -5.81
CA LEU A 114 -6.16 -14.02 -4.51
C LEU A 114 -6.83 -14.77 -3.36
N PHE A 115 -8.14 -14.95 -3.42
CA PHE A 115 -8.86 -15.68 -2.37
C PHE A 115 -8.45 -17.15 -2.30
N GLU A 116 -8.19 -17.79 -3.42
CA GLU A 116 -7.65 -19.15 -3.46
C GLU A 116 -6.23 -19.19 -2.86
N ARG A 117 -5.34 -18.31 -3.35
CA ARG A 117 -3.94 -18.25 -2.91
C ARG A 117 -3.77 -18.00 -1.42
N PHE A 118 -4.65 -17.18 -0.83
CA PHE A 118 -4.63 -16.84 0.60
C PHE A 118 -5.59 -17.68 1.44
N GLU A 119 -6.21 -18.73 0.88
CA GLU A 119 -7.14 -19.63 1.58
C GLU A 119 -8.31 -18.91 2.24
N LEU A 120 -8.89 -17.94 1.53
CA LEU A 120 -10.05 -17.16 1.96
C LEU A 120 -11.33 -17.51 1.18
N GLY A 121 -11.31 -18.53 0.34
CA GLY A 121 -12.40 -18.89 -0.57
C GLY A 121 -13.74 -19.14 0.15
N ASP A 122 -13.70 -19.86 1.29
CA ASP A 122 -14.86 -20.17 2.13
C ASP A 122 -15.25 -19.01 3.09
N LYS A 123 -14.46 -17.95 3.15
CA LYS A 123 -14.67 -16.78 4.02
C LYS A 123 -15.24 -15.57 3.30
N ARG A 124 -15.54 -15.68 2.00
CA ARG A 124 -16.01 -14.56 1.16
C ARG A 124 -17.16 -13.76 1.74
N LYS A 125 -18.09 -14.45 2.42
CA LYS A 125 -19.31 -13.87 3.01
C LYS A 125 -19.15 -13.46 4.48
N LYS A 126 -17.97 -13.68 5.08
CA LYS A 126 -17.68 -13.27 6.44
C LYS A 126 -17.41 -11.77 6.51
N PHE A 127 -17.95 -11.11 7.52
CA PHE A 127 -17.63 -9.72 7.82
C PHE A 127 -16.21 -9.55 8.34
N GLY A 128 -15.65 -8.35 8.21
CA GLY A 128 -14.27 -8.06 8.60
C GLY A 128 -13.95 -8.40 10.06
N ASP A 129 -14.89 -8.18 10.98
CA ASP A 129 -14.78 -8.48 12.40
C ASP A 129 -14.99 -9.97 12.75
N GLU A 130 -15.63 -10.74 11.89
CA GLU A 130 -15.78 -12.20 12.04
C GLU A 130 -14.51 -12.98 11.64
N LEU A 131 -13.56 -12.32 11.00
CA LEU A 131 -12.30 -12.93 10.58
C LEU A 131 -11.30 -12.95 11.75
N SER A 132 -10.56 -14.04 11.90
CA SER A 132 -9.42 -14.07 12.83
C SER A 132 -8.36 -13.03 12.41
N LYS A 133 -7.50 -12.61 13.34
CA LYS A 133 -6.41 -11.65 13.05
C LYS A 133 -5.56 -12.08 11.85
N GLY A 134 -5.25 -13.37 11.73
CA GLY A 134 -4.49 -13.89 10.60
C GLY A 134 -5.26 -13.80 9.28
N MET A 135 -6.59 -14.08 9.29
CA MET A 135 -7.44 -13.92 8.11
C MET A 135 -7.63 -12.45 7.72
N GLN A 136 -7.75 -11.55 8.71
CA GLN A 136 -7.78 -10.12 8.47
C GLN A 136 -6.49 -9.65 7.78
N GLN A 137 -5.33 -10.16 8.21
CA GLN A 137 -4.06 -9.85 7.57
C GLN A 137 -3.97 -10.42 6.16
N LYS A 138 -4.42 -11.66 5.93
CA LYS A 138 -4.51 -12.24 4.59
C LYS A 138 -5.41 -11.39 3.67
N LEU A 139 -6.59 -10.97 4.13
CA LEU A 139 -7.48 -10.09 3.38
C LEU A 139 -6.82 -8.72 3.10
N ASN A 140 -6.15 -8.13 4.09
CA ASN A 140 -5.41 -6.88 3.94
C ASN A 140 -4.34 -6.97 2.82
N ILE A 141 -3.64 -8.10 2.75
CA ILE A 141 -2.68 -8.38 1.66
C ILE A 141 -3.40 -8.49 0.31
N CYS A 142 -4.53 -9.21 0.24
CA CYS A 142 -5.32 -9.31 -0.99
C CYS A 142 -5.76 -7.93 -1.50
N LEU A 143 -6.22 -7.05 -0.59
CA LEU A 143 -6.64 -5.68 -0.93
C LEU A 143 -5.49 -4.85 -1.52
N GLY A 144 -4.27 -5.00 -0.98
CA GLY A 144 -3.09 -4.29 -1.48
C GLY A 144 -2.52 -4.85 -2.79
N LEU A 145 -2.80 -6.11 -3.11
CA LEU A 145 -2.34 -6.80 -4.33
C LEU A 145 -3.36 -6.78 -5.48
N LEU A 146 -4.57 -6.26 -5.25
CA LEU A 146 -5.63 -6.24 -6.24
C LEU A 146 -5.41 -5.20 -7.35
N PRO A 147 -4.93 -3.97 -7.04
CA PRO A 147 -4.66 -2.93 -8.05
C PRO A 147 -3.55 -3.26 -9.02
#